data_761cadfef24f5191287752b7e652a609
#
_entry.id   761cadfef24f5191287752b7e652a609
#
_cell.length_a   1.000
_cell.length_b   1.000
_cell.length_c   1.000
_cell.angle_alpha   90.00
_cell.angle_beta   90.00
_cell.angle_gamma   90.00
#
_symmetry.space_group_name_H-M   'P 1'
#
loop_
_entity.id
_entity.type
_entity.pdbx_description
1 polymer ?
#
loop_
_entity_poly.entity_id
_entity_poly.type
_entity_poly.pdbx_seq_one_letter_code
_entity_poly.pdbx_strand_id
1 'polypeptide(L)'
;MAAKLKIMTVIVASALLLSAFACGNSVETPKSAEPEARAITGSSSPTPSLAALGRATPTPAEPAETPRPPKADEVVDALARVFNKSVSLDETRAPSFVVGDFNGDGSEDLAVVTKATESSLPEINNELANWILEDPRAIPIPGSKAANELQRPKPVQVEKTDSLLAIIHGVGAQGWRNREARQTFLLRNGAGTHMLVRSIADLRRDPATPRLPPLRGDAISETMNGHRGLIFWTGAKYSWSLTVN
;
A
#
# COMPACT_ATOMS: atom_id res chain seq x y z
N MET A 1 -29.90 -36.12 34.86
CA MET A 1 -28.48 -36.38 35.10
C MET A 1 -27.69 -35.11 34.82
N ALA A 2 -27.19 -34.45 35.85
CA ALA A 2 -26.53 -33.14 35.77
C ALA A 2 -24.99 -33.38 35.83
N ALA A 3 -24.29 -32.99 34.74
CA ALA A 3 -22.84 -33.03 34.68
C ALA A 3 -22.26 -31.71 35.24
N LYS A 4 -21.52 -31.80 36.31
CA LYS A 4 -20.79 -30.68 36.95
C LYS A 4 -19.51 -30.36 36.17
N LEU A 5 -19.40 -29.15 35.63
CA LEU A 5 -18.20 -28.58 35.02
C LEU A 5 -17.28 -28.06 36.14
N LYS A 6 -16.10 -28.64 36.27
CA LYS A 6 -15.03 -28.16 37.18
C LYS A 6 -14.22 -27.09 36.47
N ILE A 7 -14.29 -25.88 36.99
CA ILE A 7 -13.41 -24.77 36.60
C ILE A 7 -12.11 -24.90 37.40
N MET A 8 -11.00 -25.06 36.69
CA MET A 8 -9.66 -25.14 37.28
C MET A 8 -8.97 -23.78 37.09
N THR A 9 -8.90 -23.02 38.18
CA THR A 9 -8.24 -21.71 38.21
C THR A 9 -6.75 -21.95 38.39
N VAL A 10 -5.93 -21.60 37.40
CA VAL A 10 -4.47 -21.57 37.49
C VAL A 10 -4.04 -20.14 37.82
N ILE A 11 -3.52 -19.94 39.00
CA ILE A 11 -2.88 -18.69 39.47
C ILE A 11 -1.40 -18.79 39.08
N VAL A 12 -0.94 -17.96 38.14
CA VAL A 12 0.49 -17.79 37.87
C VAL A 12 0.96 -16.49 38.51
N ALA A 13 1.77 -16.64 39.56
CA ALA A 13 2.46 -15.54 40.20
C ALA A 13 3.71 -15.19 39.40
N SER A 14 3.77 -13.98 38.85
CA SER A 14 4.97 -13.46 38.17
C SER A 14 5.73 -12.57 39.10
N ALA A 15 6.96 -12.98 39.45
CA ALA A 15 7.92 -12.21 40.23
C ALA A 15 8.51 -11.07 39.38
N LEU A 16 8.42 -9.84 39.90
CA LEU A 16 9.11 -8.67 39.39
C LEU A 16 10.60 -8.72 39.78
N LEU A 17 11.48 -8.71 38.77
CA LEU A 17 12.90 -8.39 38.91
C LEU A 17 13.14 -6.98 38.40
N LEU A 18 13.29 -6.00 39.27
CA LEU A 18 13.83 -4.68 38.98
C LEU A 18 15.37 -4.79 38.87
N SER A 19 15.89 -4.52 37.67
CA SER A 19 17.32 -4.26 37.46
C SER A 19 17.48 -2.79 37.09
N ALA A 20 17.98 -1.99 38.02
CA ALA A 20 18.40 -0.62 37.79
C ALA A 20 19.80 -0.63 37.15
N PHE A 21 19.94 -0.16 35.92
CA PHE A 21 21.21 0.22 35.31
C PHE A 21 21.25 1.75 35.21
N ALA A 22 21.99 2.37 36.11
CA ALA A 22 22.41 3.75 36.00
C ALA A 22 23.73 3.78 35.20
N CYS A 23 23.71 4.35 33.99
CA CYS A 23 24.93 4.80 33.33
C CYS A 23 24.78 6.29 33.06
N GLY A 24 25.51 7.08 33.82
CA GLY A 24 25.72 8.50 33.58
C GLY A 24 26.65 8.68 32.37
N ASN A 25 26.23 9.44 31.37
CA ASN A 25 27.11 10.01 30.36
C ASN A 25 27.15 11.52 30.56
N SER A 26 28.30 12.00 30.99
CA SER A 26 28.66 13.41 31.04
C SER A 26 28.84 13.90 29.59
N VAL A 27 28.02 14.88 29.21
CA VAL A 27 28.18 15.61 27.91
C VAL A 27 29.24 16.70 28.18
N GLU A 28 30.43 16.51 27.62
CA GLU A 28 31.42 17.58 27.48
C GLU A 28 31.03 18.48 26.30
N THR A 29 30.84 19.76 26.61
CA THR A 29 30.60 20.84 25.66
C THR A 29 31.93 21.22 25.00
N PRO A 30 32.08 21.16 23.66
CA PRO A 30 33.27 21.65 23.00
C PRO A 30 33.29 23.17 22.99
N LYS A 31 34.36 23.72 23.55
CA LYS A 31 34.74 25.14 23.62
C LYS A 31 34.94 25.68 22.16
N SER A 32 34.17 26.72 21.85
CA SER A 32 34.28 27.49 20.62
C SER A 32 35.70 28.07 20.47
N ALA A 33 36.39 27.64 19.43
CA ALA A 33 37.61 28.30 18.99
C ALA A 33 37.27 29.28 17.86
N GLU A 34 37.60 30.53 18.11
CA GLU A 34 37.54 31.68 17.19
C GLU A 34 38.55 31.46 16.05
N PRO A 35 38.20 31.56 14.77
CA PRO A 35 39.19 31.48 13.70
C PRO A 35 39.80 32.84 13.41
N GLU A 36 41.13 32.93 13.62
CA GLU A 36 41.96 34.02 13.13
C GLU A 36 41.82 34.23 11.61
N ALA A 37 41.56 35.46 11.23
CA ALA A 37 41.55 35.90 9.85
C ALA A 37 42.94 35.86 9.24
N ARG A 38 43.23 34.87 8.40
CA ARG A 38 44.37 34.89 7.50
C ARG A 38 43.93 35.43 6.13
N ALA A 39 44.41 36.59 5.82
CA ALA A 39 44.37 37.18 4.48
C ALA A 39 45.10 36.29 3.49
N ILE A 40 44.40 35.72 2.53
CA ILE A 40 44.96 34.98 1.39
C ILE A 40 44.86 35.92 0.19
N THR A 41 46.05 36.41 -0.21
CA THR A 41 46.33 37.12 -1.44
C THR A 41 45.88 36.35 -2.67
N GLY A 42 45.30 37.09 -3.61
CA GLY A 42 44.67 36.59 -4.80
C GLY A 42 45.46 35.63 -5.65
N SER A 43 44.78 34.60 -6.09
CA SER A 43 45.13 33.83 -7.27
C SER A 43 43.93 33.85 -8.21
N SER A 44 44.08 34.56 -9.31
CA SER A 44 43.09 34.61 -10.40
C SER A 44 43.07 33.27 -11.11
N SER A 45 42.08 32.43 -10.78
CA SER A 45 41.72 31.25 -11.58
C SER A 45 41.01 31.67 -12.87
N PRO A 46 41.39 31.09 -14.02
CA PRO A 46 40.68 31.35 -15.26
C PRO A 46 39.26 30.81 -15.21
N THR A 47 38.30 31.66 -15.51
CA THR A 47 36.89 31.32 -15.70
C THR A 47 36.77 30.24 -16.77
N PRO A 48 36.18 29.05 -16.47
CA PRO A 48 35.89 28.10 -17.53
C PRO A 48 34.81 28.69 -18.43
N SER A 49 35.14 28.90 -19.68
CA SER A 49 34.21 29.24 -20.74
C SER A 49 33.09 28.20 -20.77
N LEU A 50 31.85 28.63 -20.55
CA LEU A 50 30.63 27.84 -20.78
C LEU A 50 30.49 27.63 -22.29
N ALA A 51 31.29 26.70 -22.84
CA ALA A 51 31.09 26.19 -24.18
C ALA A 51 29.69 25.50 -24.19
N ALA A 52 28.87 25.96 -25.08
CA ALA A 52 27.51 25.57 -25.38
C ALA A 52 27.19 24.08 -25.03
N LEU A 53 26.52 23.86 -23.91
CA LEU A 53 25.74 22.64 -23.71
C LEU A 53 24.67 22.64 -24.79
N GLY A 54 24.90 21.84 -25.84
CA GLY A 54 23.91 21.59 -26.88
C GLY A 54 22.58 21.29 -26.23
N ARG A 55 21.59 22.14 -26.50
CA ARG A 55 20.22 21.98 -26.07
C ARG A 55 19.75 20.66 -26.70
N ALA A 56 19.71 19.59 -25.91
CA ALA A 56 19.13 18.34 -26.35
C ALA A 56 17.70 18.64 -26.81
N THR A 57 17.47 18.45 -28.09
CA THR A 57 16.13 18.56 -28.67
C THR A 57 15.28 17.52 -27.93
N PRO A 58 14.14 17.90 -27.30
CA PRO A 58 13.29 16.91 -26.65
C PRO A 58 12.87 15.89 -27.72
N THR A 59 13.21 14.64 -27.51
CA THR A 59 12.69 13.52 -28.31
C THR A 59 11.17 13.65 -28.27
N PRO A 60 10.45 13.61 -29.41
CA PRO A 60 9.01 13.65 -29.43
C PRO A 60 8.52 12.54 -28.50
N ALA A 61 7.67 12.90 -27.51
CA ALA A 61 7.02 11.91 -26.66
C ALA A 61 6.26 10.95 -27.57
N GLU A 62 6.55 9.67 -27.45
CA GLU A 62 5.79 8.61 -28.13
C GLU A 62 4.30 8.82 -27.82
N PRO A 63 3.40 8.78 -28.83
CA PRO A 63 1.99 9.00 -28.59
C PRO A 63 1.53 8.04 -27.48
N ALA A 64 0.91 8.56 -26.44
CA ALA A 64 0.35 7.74 -25.37
C ALA A 64 -0.62 6.72 -26.02
N GLU A 65 -0.26 5.45 -26.00
CA GLU A 65 -1.14 4.39 -26.48
C GLU A 65 -2.44 4.48 -25.68
N THR A 66 -3.56 4.55 -26.41
CA THR A 66 -4.88 4.53 -25.76
C THR A 66 -5.00 3.24 -24.94
N PRO A 67 -5.33 3.31 -23.64
CA PRO A 67 -5.46 2.14 -22.80
C PRO A 67 -6.41 1.13 -23.45
N ARG A 68 -5.92 -0.04 -23.80
CA ARG A 68 -6.74 -1.11 -24.35
C ARG A 68 -7.39 -1.91 -23.21
N PRO A 69 -8.62 -2.43 -23.42
CA PRO A 69 -9.24 -3.27 -22.40
C PRO A 69 -8.32 -4.42 -21.97
N PRO A 70 -8.23 -4.71 -20.65
CA PRO A 70 -7.43 -5.81 -20.15
C PRO A 70 -7.98 -7.16 -20.61
N LYS A 71 -7.07 -8.11 -20.92
CA LYS A 71 -7.41 -9.49 -21.23
C LYS A 71 -7.06 -10.38 -20.05
N ALA A 72 -7.81 -11.47 -19.87
CA ALA A 72 -7.62 -12.39 -18.75
C ALA A 72 -6.23 -13.03 -18.74
N ASP A 73 -5.67 -13.37 -19.89
CA ASP A 73 -4.31 -13.91 -20.04
C ASP A 73 -3.25 -12.91 -19.59
N GLU A 74 -3.38 -11.63 -19.96
CA GLU A 74 -2.48 -10.56 -19.51
C GLU A 74 -2.53 -10.36 -17.98
N VAL A 75 -3.73 -10.48 -17.38
CA VAL A 75 -3.92 -10.40 -15.93
C VAL A 75 -3.24 -11.56 -15.23
N VAL A 76 -3.40 -12.80 -15.75
CA VAL A 76 -2.73 -13.99 -15.19
C VAL A 76 -1.22 -13.86 -15.27
N ASP A 77 -0.68 -13.37 -16.40
CA ASP A 77 0.76 -13.14 -16.56
C ASP A 77 1.29 -12.06 -15.60
N ALA A 78 0.53 -10.99 -15.39
CA ALA A 78 0.90 -9.95 -14.42
C ALA A 78 0.92 -10.49 -12.98
N LEU A 79 -0.09 -11.27 -12.58
CA LEU A 79 -0.13 -11.93 -11.27
C LEU A 79 1.06 -12.88 -11.10
N ALA A 80 1.35 -13.72 -12.10
CA ALA A 80 2.47 -14.67 -12.04
C ALA A 80 3.82 -13.97 -11.91
N ARG A 81 3.99 -12.84 -12.60
CA ARG A 81 5.21 -12.01 -12.57
C ARG A 81 5.46 -11.41 -11.19
N VAL A 82 4.40 -10.92 -10.53
CA VAL A 82 4.51 -10.11 -9.32
C VAL A 82 4.42 -10.97 -8.05
N PHE A 83 3.52 -11.96 -8.04
CA PHE A 83 3.22 -12.77 -6.87
C PHE A 83 3.81 -14.19 -6.94
N ASN A 84 4.78 -14.45 -7.84
CA ASN A 84 5.49 -15.74 -7.95
C ASN A 84 4.54 -16.96 -8.00
N LYS A 85 3.33 -16.79 -8.55
CA LYS A 85 2.26 -17.80 -8.57
C LYS A 85 1.71 -18.18 -7.17
N SER A 86 1.99 -17.36 -6.15
CA SER A 86 1.46 -17.58 -4.79
C SER A 86 -0.04 -17.37 -4.71
N VAL A 87 -0.59 -16.59 -5.64
CA VAL A 87 -2.02 -16.39 -5.83
C VAL A 87 -2.42 -16.67 -7.26
N SER A 88 -3.69 -17.05 -7.46
CA SER A 88 -4.29 -17.24 -8.79
C SER A 88 -5.54 -16.40 -8.94
N LEU A 89 -5.91 -16.06 -10.18
CA LEU A 89 -7.16 -15.39 -10.50
C LEU A 89 -8.37 -16.19 -9.99
N ASP A 90 -9.30 -15.52 -9.31
CA ASP A 90 -10.59 -16.11 -8.95
C ASP A 90 -11.61 -15.91 -10.08
N GLU A 91 -11.65 -16.82 -11.04
CA GLU A 91 -12.59 -16.79 -12.16
C GLU A 91 -14.06 -17.01 -11.75
N THR A 92 -14.32 -17.41 -10.52
CA THR A 92 -15.71 -17.56 -10.01
C THR A 92 -16.36 -16.21 -9.68
N ARG A 93 -15.61 -15.12 -9.71
CA ARG A 93 -16.07 -13.75 -9.46
C ARG A 93 -16.34 -13.00 -10.75
N ALA A 94 -17.35 -12.13 -10.73
CA ALA A 94 -17.69 -11.27 -11.85
C ALA A 94 -18.01 -9.85 -11.35
N PRO A 95 -17.20 -8.85 -11.71
CA PRO A 95 -15.92 -8.98 -12.43
C PRO A 95 -14.83 -9.59 -11.54
N SER A 96 -13.90 -10.34 -12.14
CA SER A 96 -12.74 -10.90 -11.44
C SER A 96 -11.56 -9.91 -11.38
N PHE A 97 -11.57 -8.86 -12.17
CA PHE A 97 -10.60 -7.76 -12.14
C PHE A 97 -11.20 -6.45 -12.66
N VAL A 98 -10.60 -5.35 -12.26
CA VAL A 98 -10.90 -4.00 -12.72
C VAL A 98 -9.60 -3.20 -12.86
N VAL A 99 -9.64 -2.15 -13.70
CA VAL A 99 -8.52 -1.23 -13.89
C VAL A 99 -8.95 0.19 -13.59
N GLY A 100 -8.03 1.02 -13.08
CA GLY A 100 -8.23 2.42 -12.75
C GLY A 100 -6.92 3.04 -12.34
N ASP A 101 -6.90 4.33 -12.03
CA ASP A 101 -5.75 5.01 -11.43
C ASP A 101 -5.97 5.10 -9.91
N PHE A 102 -5.67 4.02 -9.18
CA PHE A 102 -6.01 3.93 -7.75
C PHE A 102 -5.10 4.77 -6.87
N ASN A 103 -3.85 5.00 -7.28
CA ASN A 103 -2.88 5.78 -6.52
C ASN A 103 -2.82 7.27 -6.94
N GLY A 104 -3.40 7.63 -8.08
CA GLY A 104 -3.50 8.99 -8.59
C GLY A 104 -2.22 9.50 -9.25
N ASP A 105 -1.40 8.61 -9.81
CA ASP A 105 -0.15 8.95 -10.50
C ASP A 105 -0.30 9.11 -12.02
N GLY A 106 -1.50 8.85 -12.55
CA GLY A 106 -1.83 8.92 -13.97
C GLY A 106 -1.50 7.65 -14.76
N SER A 107 -1.02 6.58 -14.09
CA SER A 107 -0.80 5.28 -14.71
C SER A 107 -1.99 4.36 -14.45
N GLU A 108 -2.31 3.46 -15.40
CA GLU A 108 -3.36 2.47 -15.20
C GLU A 108 -2.91 1.39 -14.22
N ASP A 109 -3.61 1.25 -13.09
CA ASP A 109 -3.43 0.21 -12.09
C ASP A 109 -4.38 -0.97 -12.36
N LEU A 110 -4.08 -2.13 -11.75
CA LEU A 110 -4.88 -3.33 -11.84
C LEU A 110 -5.28 -3.83 -10.45
N ALA A 111 -6.57 -4.10 -10.25
CA ALA A 111 -7.09 -4.79 -9.07
C ALA A 111 -7.73 -6.11 -9.48
N VAL A 112 -7.35 -7.21 -8.83
CA VAL A 112 -7.72 -8.58 -9.19
C VAL A 112 -8.21 -9.36 -7.98
N VAL A 113 -9.37 -9.98 -8.08
CA VAL A 113 -9.82 -10.97 -7.08
C VAL A 113 -9.01 -12.24 -7.23
N THR A 114 -8.36 -12.65 -6.15
CA THR A 114 -7.42 -13.78 -6.16
C THR A 114 -7.73 -14.79 -5.07
N LYS A 115 -7.19 -16.00 -5.27
CA LYS A 115 -7.21 -17.10 -4.29
C LYS A 115 -5.79 -17.49 -3.91
N ALA A 116 -5.59 -17.75 -2.63
CA ALA A 116 -4.40 -18.45 -2.15
C ALA A 116 -4.54 -19.95 -2.33
N THR A 117 -3.44 -20.64 -2.66
CA THR A 117 -3.36 -22.08 -2.49
C THR A 117 -2.84 -22.38 -1.08
N GLU A 118 -3.19 -23.55 -0.53
CA GLU A 118 -2.70 -23.94 0.81
C GLU A 118 -1.17 -24.00 0.88
N SER A 119 -0.55 -24.49 -0.20
CA SER A 119 0.91 -24.58 -0.32
C SER A 119 1.61 -23.22 -0.41
N SER A 120 0.90 -22.16 -0.82
CA SER A 120 1.47 -20.80 -0.95
C SER A 120 1.28 -19.92 0.29
N LEU A 121 0.49 -20.33 1.28
CA LEU A 121 0.28 -19.58 2.50
C LEU A 121 1.56 -19.17 3.24
N PRO A 122 2.59 -20.02 3.37
CA PRO A 122 3.84 -19.61 4.00
C PRO A 122 4.55 -18.48 3.26
N GLU A 123 4.50 -18.46 1.92
CA GLU A 123 5.08 -17.40 1.10
C GLU A 123 4.24 -16.13 1.16
N ILE A 124 2.91 -16.24 1.10
CA ILE A 124 1.99 -15.11 1.21
C ILE A 124 2.17 -14.37 2.54
N ASN A 125 2.35 -15.10 3.63
CA ASN A 125 2.51 -14.58 4.98
C ASN A 125 3.97 -14.25 5.34
N ASN A 126 4.88 -14.31 4.40
CA ASN A 126 6.28 -13.97 4.63
C ASN A 126 6.47 -12.44 4.62
N GLU A 127 7.03 -11.91 5.69
CA GLU A 127 7.33 -10.47 5.82
C GLU A 127 8.35 -9.96 4.80
N LEU A 128 9.11 -10.86 4.15
CA LEU A 128 10.07 -10.54 3.10
C LEU A 128 9.50 -10.70 1.68
N ALA A 129 8.19 -10.95 1.55
CA ALA A 129 7.53 -11.03 0.25
C ALA A 129 7.60 -9.71 -0.53
N ASN A 130 7.50 -9.79 -1.85
CA ASN A 130 7.57 -8.62 -2.73
C ASN A 130 6.26 -7.79 -2.77
N TRP A 131 5.31 -8.07 -1.89
CA TRP A 131 4.04 -7.35 -1.78
C TRP A 131 3.78 -6.90 -0.34
N ILE A 132 2.94 -5.90 -0.21
CA ILE A 132 2.47 -5.40 1.08
C ILE A 132 1.17 -6.11 1.42
N LEU A 133 1.17 -6.89 2.50
CA LEU A 133 -0.01 -7.60 2.98
C LEU A 133 -0.76 -6.74 3.99
N GLU A 134 -2.04 -6.45 3.70
CA GLU A 134 -2.87 -5.56 4.54
C GLU A 134 -4.31 -6.11 4.70
N ASP A 135 -4.99 -5.70 5.77
CA ASP A 135 -6.46 -5.75 5.86
C ASP A 135 -6.97 -4.30 5.79
N PRO A 136 -7.64 -3.88 4.72
CA PRO A 136 -8.06 -2.48 4.53
C PRO A 136 -9.03 -2.01 5.62
N ARG A 137 -9.73 -2.92 6.30
CA ARG A 137 -10.63 -2.58 7.42
C ARG A 137 -9.88 -2.29 8.72
N ALA A 138 -8.63 -2.74 8.83
CA ALA A 138 -7.77 -2.45 9.97
C ALA A 138 -6.93 -1.18 9.78
N ILE A 139 -6.92 -0.60 8.57
CA ILE A 139 -6.18 0.63 8.27
C ILE A 139 -7.06 1.84 8.61
N PRO A 140 -6.66 2.68 9.59
CA PRO A 140 -7.44 3.85 9.96
C PRO A 140 -7.54 4.86 8.81
N ILE A 141 -8.72 5.46 8.67
CA ILE A 141 -8.93 6.55 7.70
C ILE A 141 -8.13 7.78 8.17
N PRO A 142 -7.27 8.38 7.32
CA PRO A 142 -6.51 9.57 7.67
C PRO A 142 -7.40 10.69 8.21
N GLY A 143 -6.97 11.32 9.32
CA GLY A 143 -7.75 12.37 10.01
C GLY A 143 -8.85 11.85 10.92
N SER A 144 -9.10 10.54 11.01
CA SER A 144 -10.01 9.95 11.98
C SER A 144 -9.39 9.90 13.39
N LYS A 145 -10.24 9.75 14.42
CA LYS A 145 -9.76 9.55 15.80
C LYS A 145 -8.83 8.33 15.90
N ALA A 146 -9.19 7.24 15.24
CA ALA A 146 -8.39 6.01 15.24
C ALA A 146 -6.99 6.20 14.62
N ALA A 147 -6.84 7.09 13.63
CA ALA A 147 -5.54 7.40 13.04
C ALA A 147 -4.60 8.16 14.00
N ASN A 148 -5.16 8.85 15.00
CA ASN A 148 -4.39 9.60 15.99
C ASN A 148 -4.00 8.72 17.20
N GLU A 149 -4.55 7.53 17.32
CA GLU A 149 -4.20 6.56 18.35
C GLU A 149 -2.99 5.76 17.87
N LEU A 150 -1.83 5.95 18.52
CA LEU A 150 -0.59 5.21 18.25
C LEU A 150 -0.74 3.74 18.68
N GLN A 151 -1.46 2.96 17.89
CA GLN A 151 -1.52 1.52 18.05
C GLN A 151 -0.49 0.86 17.14
N ARG A 152 0.29 -0.08 17.70
CA ARG A 152 1.17 -0.91 16.89
C ARG A 152 0.30 -1.82 16.01
N PRO A 153 0.39 -1.74 14.67
CA PRO A 153 -0.38 -2.61 13.79
C PRO A 153 -0.11 -4.08 14.11
N LYS A 154 -1.17 -4.89 14.17
CA LYS A 154 -1.00 -6.34 14.25
C LYS A 154 -0.60 -6.86 12.88
N PRO A 155 0.35 -7.81 12.79
CA PRO A 155 0.66 -8.48 11.54
C PRO A 155 -0.60 -9.11 10.95
N VAL A 156 -0.83 -8.90 9.66
CA VAL A 156 -1.90 -9.54 8.92
C VAL A 156 -1.44 -10.94 8.54
N GLN A 157 -2.31 -11.93 8.74
CA GLN A 157 -2.06 -13.30 8.33
C GLN A 157 -3.21 -13.75 7.45
N VAL A 158 -2.91 -14.32 6.30
CA VAL A 158 -3.88 -14.88 5.35
C VAL A 158 -4.13 -16.34 5.68
N GLU A 159 -5.39 -16.72 5.70
CA GLU A 159 -5.87 -18.09 5.81
C GLU A 159 -6.44 -18.57 4.47
N LYS A 160 -6.56 -19.90 4.30
CA LYS A 160 -7.05 -20.51 3.06
C LYS A 160 -8.44 -20.02 2.63
N THR A 161 -9.27 -19.66 3.60
CA THR A 161 -10.66 -19.23 3.39
C THR A 161 -10.80 -17.73 3.14
N ASP A 162 -9.73 -16.97 3.28
CA ASP A 162 -9.79 -15.52 3.08
C ASP A 162 -9.97 -15.17 1.60
N SER A 163 -10.79 -14.18 1.33
CA SER A 163 -10.86 -13.55 0.01
C SER A 163 -9.72 -12.53 -0.12
N LEU A 164 -9.04 -12.54 -1.26
CA LEU A 164 -7.90 -11.68 -1.50
C LEU A 164 -8.16 -10.74 -2.67
N LEU A 165 -7.78 -9.48 -2.53
CA LEU A 165 -7.71 -8.52 -3.62
C LEU A 165 -6.24 -8.15 -3.83
N ALA A 166 -5.68 -8.55 -4.97
CA ALA A 166 -4.34 -8.15 -5.39
C ALA A 166 -4.42 -6.81 -6.13
N ILE A 167 -3.56 -5.86 -5.79
CA ILE A 167 -3.47 -4.57 -6.49
C ILE A 167 -2.04 -4.40 -6.98
N ILE A 168 -1.89 -4.05 -8.26
CA ILE A 168 -0.62 -3.75 -8.92
C ILE A 168 -0.68 -2.30 -9.36
N HIS A 169 0.17 -1.42 -8.79
CA HIS A 169 0.32 -0.06 -9.25
C HIS A 169 1.09 -0.03 -10.57
N GLY A 170 0.51 0.64 -11.55
CA GLY A 170 1.09 0.79 -12.87
C GLY A 170 2.27 1.75 -12.92
N VAL A 171 2.98 1.74 -14.04
CA VAL A 171 4.11 2.65 -14.28
C VAL A 171 4.07 3.16 -15.71
N GLY A 172 3.97 4.48 -15.86
CA GLY A 172 3.99 5.16 -17.16
C GLY A 172 2.83 4.77 -18.08
N ALA A 173 3.00 4.95 -19.38
CA ALA A 173 1.92 4.75 -20.37
C ALA A 173 1.41 3.30 -20.48
N GLN A 174 2.24 2.31 -20.13
CA GLN A 174 1.86 0.91 -20.14
C GLN A 174 1.12 0.46 -18.87
N GLY A 175 1.12 1.30 -17.83
CA GLY A 175 0.45 1.03 -16.56
C GLY A 175 0.91 -0.29 -15.93
N TRP A 176 -0.02 -1.09 -15.44
CA TRP A 176 0.24 -2.40 -14.80
C TRP A 176 0.88 -3.45 -15.72
N ARG A 177 0.80 -3.26 -17.05
CA ARG A 177 1.45 -4.13 -18.06
C ARG A 177 2.96 -3.92 -18.10
N ASN A 178 3.44 -2.79 -17.61
CA ASN A 178 4.86 -2.50 -17.53
C ASN A 178 5.56 -3.51 -16.62
N ARG A 179 6.71 -4.04 -17.05
CA ARG A 179 7.48 -5.00 -16.24
C ARG A 179 8.05 -4.40 -14.96
N GLU A 180 8.20 -3.07 -14.92
CA GLU A 180 8.65 -2.33 -13.74
C GLU A 180 7.52 -2.01 -12.75
N ALA A 181 6.27 -2.37 -13.07
CA ALA A 181 5.12 -2.27 -12.17
C ALA A 181 5.25 -3.32 -11.05
N ARG A 182 5.96 -2.96 -9.98
CA ARG A 182 6.31 -3.84 -8.85
C ARG A 182 5.77 -3.38 -7.50
N GLN A 183 5.19 -2.19 -7.42
CA GLN A 183 4.51 -1.75 -6.20
C GLN A 183 3.16 -2.46 -6.09
N THR A 184 3.07 -3.40 -5.15
CA THR A 184 1.95 -4.34 -5.10
C THR A 184 1.45 -4.55 -3.69
N PHE A 185 0.15 -4.75 -3.62
CA PHE A 185 -0.59 -4.95 -2.38
C PHE A 185 -1.43 -6.22 -2.50
N LEU A 186 -1.49 -6.97 -1.41
CA LEU A 186 -2.40 -8.09 -1.26
C LEU A 186 -3.32 -7.79 -0.08
N LEU A 187 -4.59 -7.50 -0.37
CA LEU A 187 -5.57 -7.07 0.62
C LEU A 187 -6.37 -8.28 1.10
N ARG A 188 -6.15 -8.68 2.35
CA ARG A 188 -6.93 -9.70 3.02
C ARG A 188 -8.36 -9.22 3.19
N ASN A 189 -9.33 -10.05 2.80
CA ASN A 189 -10.75 -9.71 2.85
C ASN A 189 -11.10 -8.41 2.09
N GLY A 190 -10.29 -8.06 1.08
CA GLY A 190 -10.51 -6.90 0.22
C GLY A 190 -11.43 -7.18 -0.97
N ALA A 191 -11.79 -8.43 -1.23
CA ALA A 191 -12.69 -8.81 -2.31
C ALA A 191 -14.04 -9.25 -1.77
N GLY A 192 -15.12 -8.68 -2.31
CA GLY A 192 -16.49 -8.99 -1.96
C GLY A 192 -17.30 -9.49 -3.17
N THR A 193 -18.47 -8.92 -3.45
CA THR A 193 -19.40 -9.45 -4.47
C THR A 193 -19.69 -8.52 -5.64
N HIS A 194 -19.39 -7.23 -5.55
CA HIS A 194 -19.77 -6.22 -6.55
C HIS A 194 -18.64 -5.20 -6.76
N MET A 195 -17.53 -5.66 -7.32
CA MET A 195 -16.37 -4.81 -7.54
C MET A 195 -16.58 -3.85 -8.73
N LEU A 196 -16.47 -2.55 -8.47
CA LEU A 196 -16.61 -1.49 -9.48
C LEU A 196 -15.58 -0.38 -9.21
N VAL A 197 -15.02 0.19 -10.25
CA VAL A 197 -14.20 1.41 -10.15
C VAL A 197 -15.10 2.63 -10.04
N ARG A 198 -14.78 3.51 -9.11
CA ARG A 198 -15.44 4.80 -8.91
C ARG A 198 -14.41 5.92 -9.04
N SER A 199 -14.57 6.73 -10.07
CA SER A 199 -13.69 7.88 -10.24
C SER A 199 -13.86 8.91 -9.12
N ILE A 200 -12.81 9.68 -8.83
CA ILE A 200 -12.89 10.81 -7.88
C ILE A 200 -14.06 11.76 -8.24
N ALA A 201 -14.27 12.00 -9.53
CA ALA A 201 -15.32 12.88 -10.02
C ALA A 201 -16.72 12.34 -9.71
N ASP A 202 -16.92 11.03 -9.83
CA ASP A 202 -18.19 10.37 -9.51
C ASP A 202 -18.43 10.35 -8.00
N LEU A 203 -17.40 10.05 -7.23
CA LEU A 203 -17.49 10.03 -5.77
C LEU A 203 -17.82 11.41 -5.18
N ARG A 204 -17.32 12.49 -5.76
CA ARG A 204 -17.65 13.85 -5.33
C ARG A 204 -19.08 14.27 -5.62
N ARG A 205 -19.72 13.66 -6.63
CA ARG A 205 -21.12 13.93 -7.02
C ARG A 205 -22.12 13.03 -6.28
N ASP A 206 -21.68 11.92 -5.75
CA ASP A 206 -22.55 10.94 -5.10
C ASP A 206 -22.77 11.30 -3.62
N PRO A 207 -24.01 11.66 -3.21
CA PRO A 207 -24.32 12.01 -1.82
C PRO A 207 -24.16 10.82 -0.86
N ALA A 208 -24.20 9.58 -1.35
CA ALA A 208 -23.96 8.38 -0.55
C ALA A 208 -22.47 8.15 -0.25
N THR A 209 -21.60 8.93 -0.87
CA THR A 209 -20.15 8.86 -0.59
C THR A 209 -19.89 9.34 0.84
N PRO A 210 -19.21 8.54 1.68
CA PRO A 210 -18.83 8.97 3.03
C PRO A 210 -17.90 10.19 2.96
N ARG A 211 -17.81 10.93 4.08
CA ARG A 211 -16.80 11.99 4.22
C ARG A 211 -15.42 11.34 4.30
N LEU A 212 -14.79 11.19 3.14
CA LEU A 212 -13.43 10.70 3.02
C LEU A 212 -12.42 11.86 3.06
N PRO A 213 -11.18 11.58 3.46
CA PRO A 213 -10.09 12.52 3.20
C PRO A 213 -9.97 12.77 1.68
N PRO A 214 -9.25 13.81 1.24
CA PRO A 214 -9.01 14.01 -0.18
C PRO A 214 -8.42 12.74 -0.81
N LEU A 215 -9.19 12.11 -1.70
CA LEU A 215 -8.74 10.94 -2.44
C LEU A 215 -7.67 11.37 -3.45
N ARG A 216 -6.65 10.53 -3.62
CA ARG A 216 -5.57 10.75 -4.59
C ARG A 216 -5.90 10.17 -5.95
N GLY A 217 -6.54 8.99 -5.97
CA GLY A 217 -6.89 8.23 -7.16
C GLY A 217 -8.32 7.71 -7.10
N ASP A 218 -8.66 6.86 -8.04
CA ASP A 218 -9.93 6.16 -8.10
C ASP A 218 -10.10 5.25 -6.88
N ALA A 219 -11.35 4.93 -6.52
CA ALA A 219 -11.65 3.98 -5.48
C ALA A 219 -12.35 2.74 -6.04
N ILE A 220 -12.21 1.63 -5.34
CA ILE A 220 -12.90 0.39 -5.65
C ILE A 220 -14.15 0.31 -4.75
N SER A 221 -15.34 0.40 -5.35
CA SER A 221 -16.58 0.10 -4.65
C SER A 221 -16.76 -1.41 -4.55
N GLU A 222 -17.06 -1.87 -3.35
CA GLU A 222 -17.20 -3.31 -3.08
C GLU A 222 -18.32 -3.56 -2.05
N THR A 223 -18.85 -4.78 -2.02
CA THR A 223 -19.77 -5.22 -0.98
C THR A 223 -19.12 -6.33 -0.17
N MET A 224 -18.66 -6.03 1.03
CA MET A 224 -18.00 -6.96 1.94
C MET A 224 -18.90 -7.28 3.13
N ASN A 225 -19.17 -8.57 3.38
CA ASN A 225 -20.06 -9.04 4.46
C ASN A 225 -21.45 -8.36 4.45
N GLY A 226 -22.01 -8.11 3.26
CA GLY A 226 -23.31 -7.45 3.09
C GLY A 226 -23.28 -5.93 3.23
N HIS A 227 -22.16 -5.33 3.49
CA HIS A 227 -21.98 -3.88 3.61
C HIS A 227 -21.27 -3.31 2.38
N ARG A 228 -21.90 -2.32 1.75
CA ARG A 228 -21.30 -1.58 0.65
C ARG A 228 -20.31 -0.55 1.18
N GLY A 229 -19.16 -0.40 0.50
CA GLY A 229 -18.15 0.56 0.88
C GLY A 229 -17.14 0.80 -0.23
N LEU A 230 -16.10 1.53 0.12
CA LEU A 230 -15.01 1.94 -0.78
C LEU A 230 -13.67 1.49 -0.22
N ILE A 231 -12.88 0.83 -1.06
CA ILE A 231 -11.44 0.63 -0.86
C ILE A 231 -10.75 1.77 -1.58
N PHE A 232 -9.86 2.49 -0.91
CA PHE A 232 -9.17 3.64 -1.49
C PHE A 232 -7.75 3.78 -0.96
N TRP A 233 -6.89 4.38 -1.77
CA TRP A 233 -5.50 4.66 -1.44
C TRP A 233 -5.37 5.88 -0.55
N THR A 234 -4.70 5.75 0.59
CA THR A 234 -4.45 6.83 1.56
C THR A 234 -3.18 7.61 1.28
N GLY A 235 -2.39 7.18 0.30
CA GLY A 235 -1.04 7.69 0.01
C GLY A 235 0.07 6.78 0.53
N ALA A 236 -0.25 5.78 1.36
CA ALA A 236 0.69 4.80 1.89
C ALA A 236 0.10 3.38 1.99
N LYS A 237 -1.21 3.26 2.19
CA LYS A 237 -1.95 2.02 2.45
C LYS A 237 -3.34 2.08 1.84
N TYR A 238 -3.97 0.93 1.69
CA TYR A 238 -5.38 0.86 1.33
C TYR A 238 -6.25 0.85 2.58
N SER A 239 -7.29 1.67 2.60
CA SER A 239 -8.27 1.74 3.68
C SER A 239 -9.67 1.42 3.16
N TRP A 240 -10.56 1.03 4.06
CA TRP A 240 -11.97 0.75 3.80
C TRP A 240 -12.89 1.74 4.51
N SER A 241 -13.88 2.24 3.81
CA SER A 241 -14.95 3.06 4.39
C SER A 241 -16.31 2.58 3.93
N LEU A 242 -17.24 2.45 4.86
CA LEU A 242 -18.65 2.15 4.54
C LEU A 242 -19.27 3.33 3.78
N THR A 243 -20.10 3.04 2.77
CA THR A 243 -20.98 4.05 2.17
C THR A 243 -22.22 4.23 3.04
N VAL A 244 -22.74 5.45 3.08
CA VAL A 244 -24.02 5.73 3.76
C VAL A 244 -25.14 5.20 2.87
N ASN A 245 -26.03 4.37 3.43
CA ASN A 245 -27.24 3.91 2.77
C ASN A 245 -28.30 4.99 2.78
#